data_e626824ec0415889f9ff6a0bf6f49d04
#
_entry.id   e626824ec0415889f9ff6a0bf6f49d04
#
_cell.length_a   1.000
_cell.length_b   1.000
_cell.length_c   1.000
_cell.angle_alpha   90.00
_cell.angle_beta   90.00
_cell.angle_gamma   90.00
#
_symmetry.space_group_name_H-M   'P 1'
#
loop_
_entity.id
_entity.type
_entity.pdbx_description
1 polymer ?
#
loop_
_entity_poly.entity_id
_entity_poly.type
_entity_poly.pdbx_seq_one_letter_code
_entity_poly.pdbx_strand_id
1 'polypeptide(L)'
;PVHLSKKYDLSISLEVAEHLPESSAETFITSLCEASHVVLFSAAVKGQGGVGHVNEQFLSYWQKIFLKKEYYMLDIIRPEIWNDEKIPPYYRQNIVIFVYVDTYKQKCGKNQENYCL
;
A
#
# COMPACT_ATOMS: atom_id res chain seq x y z
N PRO A 1 2.23 -12.11 12.56
CA PRO A 1 1.94 -10.67 12.59
C PRO A 1 2.53 -10.02 13.84
N VAL A 2 2.83 -8.73 13.75
CA VAL A 2 3.24 -7.92 14.91
C VAL A 2 1.97 -7.40 15.57
N HIS A 3 1.76 -7.76 16.83
CA HIS A 3 0.61 -7.27 17.60
C HIS A 3 0.99 -5.97 18.32
N LEU A 4 0.29 -4.90 17.98
CA LEU A 4 0.49 -3.59 18.57
C LEU A 4 -0.61 -3.30 19.61
N SER A 5 -0.24 -2.62 20.69
CA SER A 5 -1.17 -2.25 21.77
C SER A 5 -2.17 -1.15 21.37
N LYS A 6 -1.92 -0.46 20.26
CA LYS A 6 -2.78 0.61 19.74
C LYS A 6 -2.68 0.69 18.22
N LYS A 7 -3.68 1.32 17.59
CA LYS A 7 -3.61 1.73 16.19
C LYS A 7 -2.95 3.11 16.07
N TYR A 8 -2.29 3.31 14.95
CA TYR A 8 -1.65 4.56 14.55
C TYR A 8 -2.48 5.22 13.43
N ASP A 9 -2.25 6.48 13.16
CA ASP A 9 -2.93 7.22 12.09
C ASP A 9 -2.50 6.76 10.70
N LEU A 10 -1.26 6.30 10.57
CA LEU A 10 -0.67 5.85 9.31
C LEU A 10 0.35 4.74 9.58
N SER A 11 0.32 3.69 8.80
CA SER A 11 1.44 2.76 8.66
C SER A 11 2.11 2.95 7.29
N ILE A 12 3.43 2.78 7.24
CA ILE A 12 4.23 3.04 6.04
C ILE A 12 5.10 1.83 5.74
N SER A 13 5.08 1.36 4.51
CA SER A 13 5.99 0.36 3.97
C SER A 13 6.32 0.72 2.53
N LEU A 14 7.54 1.19 2.30
CA LEU A 14 8.00 1.64 0.99
C LEU A 14 9.22 0.82 0.55
N GLU A 15 9.09 0.08 -0.56
CA GLU A 15 10.13 -0.78 -1.14
C GLU A 15 10.72 -1.77 -0.10
N VAL A 16 9.85 -2.49 0.60
CA VAL A 16 10.21 -3.48 1.65
C VAL A 16 9.66 -4.86 1.32
N ALA A 17 8.43 -4.96 0.87
CA ALA A 17 7.71 -6.23 0.74
C ALA A 17 8.36 -7.18 -0.27
N GLU A 18 9.02 -6.66 -1.29
CA GLU A 18 9.78 -7.42 -2.29
C GLU A 18 11.02 -8.14 -1.74
N HIS A 19 11.52 -7.72 -0.59
CA HIS A 19 12.64 -8.37 0.11
C HIS A 19 12.21 -9.54 0.99
N LEU A 20 10.90 -9.69 1.22
CA LEU A 20 10.34 -10.76 2.03
C LEU A 20 9.90 -11.94 1.13
N PRO A 21 10.09 -13.20 1.57
CA PRO A 21 9.61 -14.34 0.79
C PRO A 21 8.09 -14.27 0.60
N GLU A 22 7.62 -14.78 -0.52
CA GLU A 22 6.18 -14.79 -0.86
C GLU A 22 5.33 -15.41 0.26
N SER A 23 5.84 -16.45 0.91
CA SER A 23 5.19 -17.11 2.05
C SER A 23 4.92 -16.17 3.25
N SER A 24 5.63 -15.06 3.35
CA SER A 24 5.47 -14.05 4.41
C SER A 24 4.59 -12.87 3.99
N ALA A 25 4.21 -12.76 2.72
CA ALA A 25 3.50 -11.60 2.19
C ALA A 25 2.20 -11.30 2.95
N GLU A 26 1.37 -12.32 3.17
CA GLU A 26 0.09 -12.15 3.85
C GLU A 26 0.25 -11.75 5.32
N THR A 27 1.22 -12.34 6.03
CA THR A 27 1.55 -11.98 7.42
C THR A 27 2.06 -10.56 7.51
N PHE A 28 2.90 -10.15 6.57
CA PHE A 28 3.44 -8.78 6.52
C PHE A 28 2.33 -7.74 6.30
N ILE A 29 1.47 -7.96 5.31
CA ILE A 29 0.33 -7.07 5.07
C ILE A 29 -0.64 -7.05 6.26
N THR A 30 -0.85 -8.19 6.92
CA THR A 30 -1.66 -8.26 8.15
C THR A 30 -1.10 -7.32 9.22
N SER A 31 0.22 -7.32 9.44
CA SER A 31 0.87 -6.43 10.40
C SER A 31 0.65 -4.95 10.08
N LEU A 32 0.75 -4.57 8.81
CA LEU A 32 0.48 -3.20 8.38
C LEU A 32 -0.98 -2.79 8.63
N CYS A 33 -1.93 -3.67 8.33
CA CYS A 33 -3.35 -3.45 8.54
C CYS A 33 -3.72 -3.41 10.04
N GLU A 34 -3.07 -4.21 10.87
CA GLU A 34 -3.24 -4.15 12.33
C GLU A 34 -2.70 -2.83 12.91
N ALA A 35 -1.66 -2.28 12.31
CA ALA A 35 -1.05 -1.03 12.75
C ALA A 35 -1.91 0.20 12.48
N SER A 36 -2.60 0.27 11.35
CA SER A 36 -3.37 1.46 10.96
C SER A 36 -4.48 1.12 9.97
N HIS A 37 -5.52 1.94 9.96
CA HIS A 37 -6.57 1.91 8.93
C HIS A 37 -6.16 2.61 7.62
N VAL A 38 -5.00 3.28 7.60
CA VAL A 38 -4.41 3.90 6.42
C VAL A 38 -2.99 3.39 6.25
N VAL A 39 -2.68 2.81 5.10
CA VAL A 39 -1.37 2.24 4.79
C VAL A 39 -0.81 2.91 3.54
N LEU A 40 0.33 3.58 3.68
CA LEU A 40 1.13 4.05 2.54
C LEU A 40 2.07 2.90 2.13
N PHE A 41 1.94 2.44 0.90
CA PHE A 41 2.60 1.22 0.45
C PHE A 41 3.27 1.41 -0.90
N SER A 42 4.47 0.86 -1.05
CA SER A 42 5.07 0.55 -2.34
C SER A 42 5.88 -0.74 -2.24
N ALA A 43 6.02 -1.42 -3.35
CA ALA A 43 6.89 -2.58 -3.51
C ALA A 43 7.38 -2.66 -4.95
N ALA A 44 8.59 -3.16 -5.16
CA ALA A 44 9.17 -3.33 -6.49
C ALA A 44 8.25 -4.18 -7.38
N VAL A 45 7.94 -3.66 -8.56
CA VAL A 45 7.15 -4.38 -9.55
C VAL A 45 7.99 -5.47 -10.21
N LYS A 46 7.33 -6.48 -10.73
CA LYS A 46 7.96 -7.60 -11.43
C LYS A 46 8.84 -7.09 -12.58
N GLY A 47 10.11 -7.46 -12.53
CA GLY A 47 11.11 -7.04 -13.51
C GLY A 47 11.83 -5.74 -13.19
N GLN A 48 11.50 -5.06 -12.09
CA GLN A 48 12.22 -3.84 -11.66
C GLN A 48 13.69 -4.12 -11.36
N GLY A 49 13.99 -5.27 -10.76
CA GLY A 49 15.33 -5.63 -10.33
C GLY A 49 15.76 -4.89 -9.06
N GLY A 50 16.74 -5.45 -8.39
CA GLY A 50 17.32 -4.89 -7.17
C GLY A 50 18.03 -5.96 -6.35
N VAL A 51 18.92 -5.52 -5.46
CA VAL A 51 19.66 -6.44 -4.59
C VAL A 51 18.72 -6.99 -3.50
N GLY A 52 18.66 -8.33 -3.39
CA GLY A 52 17.86 -8.98 -2.36
C GLY A 52 16.35 -9.01 -2.65
N HIS A 53 15.92 -8.67 -3.85
CA HIS A 53 14.53 -8.86 -4.27
C HIS A 53 14.25 -10.35 -4.48
N VAL A 54 13.33 -10.89 -3.71
CA VAL A 54 12.91 -12.30 -3.77
C VAL A 54 11.43 -12.46 -4.11
N ASN A 55 10.66 -11.37 -4.10
CA ASN A 55 9.22 -11.36 -4.32
C ASN A 55 8.75 -10.09 -5.03
N GLU A 56 9.26 -9.85 -6.23
CA GLU A 56 8.75 -8.78 -7.09
C GLU A 56 7.40 -9.19 -7.67
N GLN A 57 6.37 -8.38 -7.44
CA GLN A 57 5.00 -8.66 -7.86
C GLN A 57 4.36 -7.45 -8.53
N PHE A 58 3.39 -7.68 -9.42
CA PHE A 58 2.53 -6.59 -9.88
C PHE A 58 1.68 -6.03 -8.74
N LEU A 59 1.32 -4.77 -8.83
CA LEU A 59 0.51 -4.09 -7.80
C LEU A 59 -0.80 -4.84 -7.50
N SER A 60 -1.40 -5.48 -8.52
CA SER A 60 -2.61 -6.29 -8.37
C SER A 60 -2.46 -7.48 -7.40
N TYR A 61 -1.26 -8.02 -7.24
CA TYR A 61 -0.98 -9.08 -6.27
C TYR A 61 -1.15 -8.55 -4.83
N TRP A 62 -0.53 -7.43 -4.52
CA TRP A 62 -0.64 -6.77 -3.22
C TRP A 62 -2.07 -6.31 -2.95
N GLN A 63 -2.71 -5.72 -3.96
CA GLN A 63 -4.10 -5.28 -3.89
C GLN A 63 -5.05 -6.41 -3.48
N LYS A 64 -4.87 -7.63 -4.00
CA LYS A 64 -5.68 -8.79 -3.63
C LYS A 64 -5.50 -9.17 -2.16
N ILE A 65 -4.28 -9.07 -1.62
CA ILE A 65 -4.01 -9.39 -0.20
C ILE A 65 -4.66 -8.33 0.70
N PHE A 66 -4.52 -7.06 0.37
CA PHE A 66 -5.16 -5.96 1.09
C PHE A 66 -6.70 -6.07 1.03
N LEU A 67 -7.26 -6.43 -0.12
CA LEU A 67 -8.70 -6.55 -0.30
C LEU A 67 -9.31 -7.64 0.57
N LYS A 68 -8.63 -8.77 0.78
CA LYS A 68 -9.07 -9.81 1.75
C LYS A 68 -9.22 -9.28 3.17
N LYS A 69 -8.57 -8.17 3.50
CA LYS A 69 -8.61 -7.50 4.80
C LYS A 69 -9.50 -6.26 4.78
N GLU A 70 -10.31 -6.10 3.72
CA GLU A 70 -11.24 -4.99 3.52
C GLU A 70 -10.54 -3.62 3.40
N TYR A 71 -9.32 -3.62 2.86
CA TYR A 71 -8.58 -2.40 2.50
C TYR A 71 -8.68 -2.15 1.00
N TYR A 72 -9.09 -0.95 0.62
CA TYR A 72 -9.22 -0.50 -0.76
C TYR A 72 -8.03 0.36 -1.17
N MET A 73 -7.57 0.15 -2.41
CA MET A 73 -6.48 0.92 -2.99
C MET A 73 -6.97 2.28 -3.48
N LEU A 74 -6.27 3.34 -3.10
CA LEU A 74 -6.42 4.69 -3.61
C LEU A 74 -5.13 5.11 -4.33
N ASP A 75 -5.23 5.32 -5.62
CA ASP A 75 -4.12 5.79 -6.45
C ASP A 75 -4.19 7.31 -6.63
N ILE A 76 -3.98 8.02 -5.54
CA ILE A 76 -4.08 9.49 -5.51
C ILE A 76 -2.74 10.19 -5.41
N ILE A 77 -1.66 9.46 -5.13
CA ILE A 77 -0.32 10.04 -5.01
C ILE A 77 0.42 9.98 -6.34
N ARG A 78 0.41 8.84 -7.04
CA ARG A 78 1.15 8.66 -8.29
C ARG A 78 0.86 9.74 -9.33
N PRO A 79 -0.40 10.14 -9.60
CA PRO A 79 -0.68 11.22 -10.55
C PRO A 79 0.01 12.54 -10.22
N GLU A 80 0.13 12.87 -8.93
CA GLU A 80 0.72 14.12 -8.45
C GLU A 80 2.24 14.17 -8.59
N ILE A 81 2.91 13.02 -8.47
CA ILE A 81 4.37 12.93 -8.44
C ILE A 81 4.99 12.27 -9.67
N TRP A 82 4.18 11.81 -10.63
CA TRP A 82 4.62 11.01 -11.77
C TRP A 82 5.74 11.66 -12.58
N ASN A 83 5.68 12.96 -12.77
CA ASN A 83 6.64 13.73 -13.56
C ASN A 83 7.70 14.45 -12.71
N ASP A 84 7.71 14.25 -11.39
CA ASP A 84 8.71 14.88 -10.53
C ASP A 84 10.02 14.08 -10.55
N GLU A 85 10.99 14.54 -11.35
CA GLU A 85 12.30 13.91 -11.50
C GLU A 85 13.16 13.90 -10.23
N LYS A 86 12.80 14.69 -9.21
CA LYS A 86 13.47 14.69 -7.90
C LYS A 86 13.11 13.46 -7.07
N ILE A 87 12.00 12.78 -7.41
CA ILE A 87 11.55 11.56 -6.75
C ILE A 87 12.05 10.36 -7.55
N PRO A 88 12.73 9.38 -6.93
CA PRO A 88 13.18 8.17 -7.61
C PRO A 88 12.03 7.45 -8.35
N PRO A 89 12.29 6.90 -9.57
CA PRO A 89 11.25 6.29 -10.41
C PRO A 89 10.45 5.20 -9.71
N TYR A 90 11.08 4.36 -8.89
CA TYR A 90 10.42 3.27 -8.18
C TYR A 90 9.39 3.77 -7.17
N TYR A 91 9.58 4.92 -6.52
CA TYR A 91 8.54 5.53 -5.68
C TYR A 91 7.43 6.13 -6.53
N ARG A 92 7.77 6.90 -7.57
CA ARG A 92 6.77 7.54 -8.45
C ARG A 92 5.82 6.52 -9.09
N GLN A 93 6.32 5.33 -9.42
CA GLN A 93 5.59 4.29 -10.13
C GLN A 93 4.81 3.36 -9.20
N ASN A 94 5.30 3.13 -7.98
CA ASN A 94 4.81 2.04 -7.14
C ASN A 94 3.94 2.49 -5.96
N ILE A 95 4.03 3.77 -5.56
CA ILE A 95 3.41 4.25 -4.33
C ILE A 95 1.89 4.40 -4.44
N VAL A 96 1.17 3.78 -3.51
CA VAL A 96 -0.29 3.87 -3.39
C VAL A 96 -0.71 3.93 -1.92
N ILE A 97 -1.96 4.28 -1.68
CA ILE A 97 -2.57 4.22 -0.35
C ILE A 97 -3.58 3.09 -0.33
N PHE A 98 -3.61 2.33 0.77
CA PHE A 98 -4.68 1.41 1.10
C PHE A 98 -5.44 1.92 2.32
N VAL A 99 -6.77 1.89 2.26
CA VAL A 99 -7.65 2.42 3.31
C VAL A 99 -8.68 1.37 3.71
N TYR A 100 -8.83 1.16 5.01
CA TYR A 100 -9.87 0.28 5.54
C TYR A 100 -11.27 0.78 5.16
N VAL A 101 -12.17 -0.12 4.76
CA VAL A 101 -13.47 0.20 4.16
C VAL A 101 -14.31 1.17 4.99
N ASP A 102 -14.37 1.01 6.31
CA ASP A 102 -15.17 1.89 7.15
C ASP A 102 -14.58 3.31 7.21
N THR A 103 -13.27 3.43 7.24
CA THR A 103 -12.58 4.73 7.16
C THR A 103 -12.86 5.41 5.83
N TYR A 104 -12.84 4.64 4.73
CA TYR A 104 -13.18 5.12 3.40
C TYR A 104 -14.62 5.66 3.35
N LYS A 105 -15.59 4.87 3.82
CA LYS A 105 -17.01 5.26 3.87
C LYS A 105 -17.26 6.51 4.72
N GLN A 106 -16.59 6.64 5.86
CA GLN A 106 -16.71 7.82 6.72
C GLN A 106 -16.21 9.09 6.04
N LYS A 107 -15.14 9.02 5.27
CA LYS A 107 -14.56 10.15 4.54
C LYS A 107 -15.31 10.46 3.26
N CYS A 108 -15.68 9.48 2.47
CA CYS A 108 -16.44 9.65 1.22
C CYS A 108 -17.90 10.02 1.45
N GLY A 109 -18.55 9.50 2.51
CA GLY A 109 -19.94 9.81 2.84
C GLY A 109 -20.18 11.26 3.29
N LYS A 110 -19.14 12.01 3.62
CA LYS A 110 -19.24 13.42 4.02
C LYS A 110 -19.02 14.41 2.87
N ASN A 111 -18.43 13.94 1.75
CA ASN A 111 -18.14 14.78 0.58
C ASN A 111 -18.54 14.01 -0.70
N GLN A 112 -19.84 13.99 -1.00
CA GLN A 112 -20.41 13.13 -2.05
C GLN A 112 -20.08 13.51 -3.50
N GLU A 113 -19.21 14.46 -3.83
CA GLU A 113 -19.14 14.92 -5.22
C GLU A 113 -17.82 14.76 -5.98
N ASN A 114 -16.66 14.48 -5.39
CA ASN A 114 -15.45 14.61 -6.22
C ASN A 114 -14.37 13.52 -6.14
N TYR A 115 -14.42 12.50 -5.29
CA TYR A 115 -13.29 11.56 -5.12
C TYR A 115 -13.62 10.07 -4.94
N CYS A 116 -14.86 9.66 -5.15
CA CYS A 116 -15.24 8.24 -5.11
C CYS A 116 -15.36 7.71 -6.54
N LEU A 117 -14.28 7.10 -7.03
CA LEU A 117 -14.30 6.22 -8.19
C LEU A 117 -14.40 4.77 -7.75
#